data_d3948ced5f20380433fea6d80387a6ed
#
_entry.id   d3948ced5f20380433fea6d80387a6ed
#
_cell.length_a   1.000
_cell.length_b   1.000
_cell.length_c   1.000
_cell.angle_alpha   90.00
_cell.angle_beta   90.00
_cell.angle_gamma   90.00
#
_symmetry.space_group_name_H-M   'P 1'
#
loop_
_entity.id
_entity.type
_entity.pdbx_description
1 polymer ?
#
loop_
_entity_poly.entity_id
_entity_poly.type
_entity_poly.pdbx_seq_one_letter_code
_entity_poly.pdbx_strand_id
1 'polypeptide(L)'
;GKNEDPDRFPNEGRKVLLFSDSRQRAAKLARDMSDASDISAARQLFAIAIKTMEEQTVEQPMNSLYDFFCLAAGQHHVQMFHSDERIKFAEDCTSALNNYSRCVKRGREYTPRFTIANAPVQMQEYLLRLFAGGYNTLYDSATSWIEPTDQALFDAVDALDENHIKVTEKEFIDVFNAWMLSICDMYTALGHTISDTVRLKVRPNYGGYGLEKNWEFSKVIREIMGWSDGNEAEMAWKRVLKEAFLDA
;
A
#
# COMPACT_ATOMS: atom_id res chain seq x y z
N GLY A 1 -20.45 23.85 -27.74
CA GLY A 1 -19.27 23.09 -27.53
C GLY A 1 -19.05 22.08 -28.65
N LYS A 2 -17.90 22.09 -29.25
CA LYS A 2 -17.48 21.12 -30.27
C LYS A 2 -17.27 19.77 -29.57
N ASN A 3 -17.61 18.68 -30.28
CA ASN A 3 -17.38 17.29 -29.91
C ASN A 3 -15.93 17.06 -29.40
N GLU A 4 -15.71 17.33 -28.14
CA GLU A 4 -14.53 16.89 -27.46
C GLU A 4 -14.82 15.48 -26.95
N ASP A 5 -13.93 14.58 -27.29
CA ASP A 5 -14.01 13.15 -26.95
C ASP A 5 -14.20 13.00 -25.43
N PRO A 6 -15.33 12.46 -24.96
CA PRO A 6 -15.60 12.34 -23.53
C PRO A 6 -14.54 11.51 -22.79
N ASP A 7 -13.83 10.62 -23.49
CA ASP A 7 -12.78 9.79 -22.91
C ASP A 7 -11.49 10.58 -22.56
N ARG A 8 -11.39 11.84 -23.01
CA ARG A 8 -10.28 12.74 -22.69
C ARG A 8 -10.40 13.45 -21.37
N PHE A 9 -11.55 13.43 -20.73
CA PHE A 9 -11.78 14.18 -19.50
C PHE A 9 -12.12 13.27 -18.33
N PRO A 10 -11.57 13.55 -17.13
CA PRO A 10 -12.02 12.89 -15.91
C PRO A 10 -13.54 12.97 -15.78
N ASN A 11 -14.17 11.90 -15.34
CA ASN A 11 -15.62 11.78 -15.18
C ASN A 11 -16.43 12.03 -16.48
N GLU A 12 -15.93 11.60 -17.64
CA GLU A 12 -16.61 11.77 -18.94
C GLU A 12 -16.94 13.25 -19.25
N GLY A 13 -16.15 14.18 -18.74
CA GLY A 13 -16.39 15.61 -18.89
C GLY A 13 -17.57 16.16 -18.09
N ARG A 14 -18.17 15.38 -17.21
CA ARG A 14 -19.25 15.85 -16.33
C ARG A 14 -18.74 16.90 -15.37
N LYS A 15 -19.42 18.04 -15.29
CA LYS A 15 -19.11 19.14 -14.38
C LYS A 15 -20.09 19.17 -13.23
N VAL A 16 -19.57 19.26 -12.00
CA VAL A 16 -20.39 19.51 -10.81
C VAL A 16 -20.36 21.00 -10.51
N LEU A 17 -21.55 21.61 -10.41
CA LEU A 17 -21.70 23.00 -9.98
C LEU A 17 -21.85 23.03 -8.46
N LEU A 18 -20.94 23.74 -7.80
CA LEU A 18 -20.95 23.93 -6.37
C LEU A 18 -21.21 25.41 -6.05
N PHE A 19 -22.20 25.65 -5.22
CA PHE A 19 -22.51 26.97 -4.71
C PHE A 19 -21.91 27.16 -3.31
N SER A 20 -21.21 28.25 -3.09
CA SER A 20 -20.62 28.59 -1.80
C SER A 20 -20.67 30.10 -1.57
N ASP A 21 -20.89 30.49 -0.33
CA ASP A 21 -21.01 31.89 0.10
C ASP A 21 -19.72 32.71 -0.06
N SER A 22 -18.58 32.05 -0.29
CA SER A 22 -17.32 32.73 -0.56
C SER A 22 -16.47 31.98 -1.57
N ARG A 23 -15.70 32.74 -2.39
CA ARG A 23 -14.76 32.17 -3.36
C ARG A 23 -13.74 31.23 -2.73
N GLN A 24 -13.28 31.54 -1.50
CA GLN A 24 -12.32 30.70 -0.79
C GLN A 24 -12.93 29.37 -0.37
N ARG A 25 -14.16 29.37 0.15
CA ARG A 25 -14.87 28.14 0.50
C ARG A 25 -15.17 27.29 -0.73
N ALA A 26 -15.58 27.91 -1.84
CA ALA A 26 -15.82 27.21 -3.10
C ALA A 26 -14.55 26.57 -3.63
N ALA A 27 -13.42 27.29 -3.61
CA ALA A 27 -12.13 26.74 -4.06
C ALA A 27 -11.62 25.60 -3.15
N LYS A 28 -11.82 25.74 -1.83
CA LYS A 28 -11.49 24.66 -0.89
C LYS A 28 -12.38 23.43 -1.14
N LEU A 29 -13.68 23.60 -1.23
CA LEU A 29 -14.63 22.51 -1.49
C LEU A 29 -14.35 21.82 -2.82
N ALA A 30 -14.03 22.57 -3.88
CA ALA A 30 -13.66 21.99 -5.17
C ALA A 30 -12.39 21.13 -5.07
N ARG A 31 -11.40 21.56 -4.31
CA ARG A 31 -10.18 20.79 -4.04
C ARG A 31 -10.49 19.54 -3.24
N ASP A 32 -11.20 19.68 -2.12
CA ASP A 32 -11.58 18.56 -1.25
C ASP A 32 -12.38 17.48 -2.03
N MET A 33 -13.24 17.89 -2.97
CA MET A 33 -13.97 16.96 -3.83
C MET A 33 -13.08 16.31 -4.90
N SER A 34 -12.12 17.04 -5.44
CA SER A 34 -11.14 16.47 -6.37
C SER A 34 -10.30 15.40 -5.67
N ASP A 35 -9.78 15.72 -4.49
CA ASP A 35 -8.99 14.79 -3.70
C ASP A 35 -9.81 13.54 -3.30
N ALA A 36 -11.09 13.71 -2.92
CA ALA A 36 -11.97 12.58 -2.62
C ALA A 36 -12.26 11.72 -3.85
N SER A 37 -12.41 12.34 -5.03
CA SER A 37 -12.57 11.64 -6.31
C SER A 37 -11.32 10.84 -6.66
N ASP A 38 -10.15 11.43 -6.50
CA ASP A 38 -8.87 10.76 -6.78
C ASP A 38 -8.64 9.57 -5.84
N ILE A 39 -8.94 9.71 -4.54
CA ILE A 39 -8.87 8.59 -3.59
C ILE A 39 -9.84 7.47 -3.97
N SER A 40 -11.05 7.80 -4.40
CA SER A 40 -12.03 6.80 -4.83
C SER A 40 -11.58 6.07 -6.10
N ALA A 41 -11.05 6.80 -7.08
CA ALA A 41 -10.47 6.23 -8.30
C ALA A 41 -9.25 5.35 -7.96
N ALA A 42 -8.38 5.81 -7.05
CA ALA A 42 -7.23 5.05 -6.58
C ALA A 42 -7.63 3.70 -6.00
N ARG A 43 -8.69 3.64 -5.18
CA ARG A 43 -9.18 2.37 -4.61
C ARG A 43 -9.58 1.36 -5.69
N GLN A 44 -10.30 1.81 -6.70
CA GLN A 44 -10.74 0.94 -7.80
C GLN A 44 -9.55 0.45 -8.60
N LEU A 45 -8.59 1.33 -8.90
CA LEU A 45 -7.37 0.97 -9.61
C LEU A 45 -6.49 0.02 -8.81
N PHE A 46 -6.40 0.20 -7.48
CA PHE A 46 -5.68 -0.74 -6.61
C PHE A 46 -6.31 -2.12 -6.62
N ALA A 47 -7.64 -2.21 -6.55
CA ALA A 47 -8.31 -3.50 -6.63
C ALA A 47 -8.01 -4.22 -7.96
N ILE A 48 -8.00 -3.48 -9.08
CA ILE A 48 -7.63 -4.02 -10.40
C ILE A 48 -6.15 -4.42 -10.43
N ALA A 49 -5.26 -3.58 -9.92
CA ALA A 49 -3.83 -3.83 -9.88
C ALA A 49 -3.49 -5.08 -9.05
N ILE A 50 -4.05 -5.20 -7.85
CA ILE A 50 -3.86 -6.36 -6.97
C ILE A 50 -4.36 -7.62 -7.68
N LYS A 51 -5.56 -7.61 -8.24
CA LYS A 51 -6.09 -8.74 -8.99
C LYS A 51 -5.17 -9.13 -10.15
N THR A 52 -4.65 -8.15 -10.89
CA THR A 52 -3.72 -8.41 -12.00
C THR A 52 -2.38 -8.98 -11.50
N MET A 53 -1.92 -8.59 -10.30
CA MET A 53 -0.75 -9.18 -9.65
C MET A 53 -0.99 -10.65 -9.27
N GLU A 54 -2.13 -10.96 -8.66
CA GLU A 54 -2.52 -12.31 -8.27
C GLU A 54 -2.69 -13.27 -9.46
N GLU A 55 -3.07 -12.74 -10.62
CA GLU A 55 -3.21 -13.51 -11.86
C GLU A 55 -1.86 -13.86 -12.53
N GLN A 56 -0.73 -13.32 -12.04
CA GLN A 56 0.58 -13.67 -12.55
C GLN A 56 0.99 -15.08 -12.06
N THR A 57 1.68 -15.85 -12.91
CA THR A 57 2.17 -17.17 -12.54
C THR A 57 3.30 -17.09 -11.50
N VAL A 58 4.08 -16.01 -11.55
CA VAL A 58 5.12 -15.72 -10.56
C VAL A 58 4.59 -14.72 -9.56
N GLU A 59 4.70 -15.05 -8.29
CA GLU A 59 4.34 -14.17 -7.20
C GLU A 59 5.03 -12.80 -7.35
N GLN A 60 4.24 -11.74 -7.21
CA GLN A 60 4.72 -10.39 -7.38
C GLN A 60 4.87 -9.71 -6.02
N PRO A 61 6.05 -9.15 -5.72
CA PRO A 61 6.24 -8.45 -4.46
C PRO A 61 5.39 -7.19 -4.41
N MET A 62 4.90 -6.84 -3.22
CA MET A 62 4.10 -5.62 -3.01
C MET A 62 4.77 -4.35 -3.53
N ASN A 63 6.10 -4.31 -3.55
CA ASN A 63 6.87 -3.19 -4.08
C ASN A 63 6.56 -2.90 -5.56
N SER A 64 6.13 -3.91 -6.32
CA SER A 64 5.74 -3.76 -7.75
C SER A 64 4.31 -3.23 -7.95
N LEU A 65 3.53 -3.07 -6.88
CA LEU A 65 2.14 -2.62 -6.94
C LEU A 65 1.96 -1.30 -7.72
N TYR A 66 2.92 -0.38 -7.63
CA TYR A 66 2.86 0.87 -8.37
C TYR A 66 2.85 0.68 -9.89
N ASP A 67 3.65 -0.28 -10.39
CA ASP A 67 3.69 -0.56 -11.83
C ASP A 67 2.36 -1.15 -12.33
N PHE A 68 1.79 -2.10 -11.60
CA PHE A 68 0.46 -2.65 -11.91
C PHE A 68 -0.64 -1.60 -11.78
N PHE A 69 -0.51 -0.66 -10.86
CA PHE A 69 -1.42 0.48 -10.75
C PHE A 69 -1.33 1.38 -11.99
N CYS A 70 -0.12 1.69 -12.45
CA CYS A 70 0.10 2.45 -13.69
C CYS A 70 -0.48 1.72 -14.91
N LEU A 71 -0.32 0.39 -14.97
CA LEU A 71 -0.91 -0.43 -16.01
C LEU A 71 -2.44 -0.32 -16.00
N ALA A 72 -3.07 -0.51 -14.85
CA ALA A 72 -4.52 -0.41 -14.68
C ALA A 72 -5.03 1.00 -15.05
N ALA A 73 -4.39 2.04 -14.55
CA ALA A 73 -4.74 3.42 -14.86
C ALA A 73 -4.64 3.72 -16.36
N GLY A 74 -3.58 3.23 -17.00
CA GLY A 74 -3.38 3.37 -18.43
C GLY A 74 -4.43 2.64 -19.25
N GLN A 75 -4.80 1.41 -18.89
CA GLN A 75 -5.83 0.61 -19.57
C GLN A 75 -7.22 1.24 -19.46
N HIS A 76 -7.51 1.89 -18.32
CA HIS A 76 -8.80 2.53 -18.06
C HIS A 76 -8.80 4.04 -18.35
N HIS A 77 -7.72 4.56 -18.92
CA HIS A 77 -7.58 6.00 -19.26
C HIS A 77 -7.80 6.94 -18.07
N VAL A 78 -7.45 6.51 -16.88
CA VAL A 78 -7.59 7.31 -15.65
C VAL A 78 -6.38 8.22 -15.49
N GLN A 79 -6.65 9.51 -15.32
CA GLN A 79 -5.64 10.52 -14.99
C GLN A 79 -5.85 10.98 -13.55
N MET A 80 -4.75 11.03 -12.80
CA MET A 80 -4.74 11.44 -11.40
C MET A 80 -3.67 12.49 -11.16
N PHE A 81 -3.73 13.10 -9.98
CA PHE A 81 -2.77 14.06 -9.48
C PHE A 81 -2.79 15.41 -10.20
N HIS A 82 -1.95 16.33 -9.73
CA HIS A 82 -1.86 17.69 -10.25
C HIS A 82 -0.39 18.05 -10.56
N SER A 83 -0.21 19.09 -11.34
CA SER A 83 1.10 19.66 -11.65
C SER A 83 2.09 18.63 -12.25
N ASP A 84 3.33 18.68 -11.83
CA ASP A 84 4.41 17.83 -12.36
C ASP A 84 4.20 16.34 -12.04
N GLU A 85 3.55 16.03 -10.91
CA GLU A 85 3.24 14.65 -10.54
C GLU A 85 2.26 13.99 -11.51
N ARG A 86 1.33 14.76 -12.08
CA ARG A 86 0.43 14.30 -13.13
C ARG A 86 1.18 13.91 -14.40
N ILE A 87 2.18 14.71 -14.79
CA ILE A 87 2.98 14.45 -16.00
C ILE A 87 3.76 13.15 -15.79
N LYS A 88 4.47 13.05 -14.67
CA LYS A 88 5.22 11.84 -14.33
C LYS A 88 4.32 10.60 -14.31
N PHE A 89 3.17 10.68 -13.68
CA PHE A 89 2.23 9.56 -13.61
C PHE A 89 1.74 9.14 -15.01
N ALA A 90 1.42 10.08 -15.89
CA ALA A 90 1.00 9.78 -17.26
C ALA A 90 2.12 9.10 -18.08
N GLU A 91 3.37 9.53 -17.88
CA GLU A 91 4.55 8.91 -18.50
C GLU A 91 4.74 7.47 -18.00
N ASP A 92 4.62 7.25 -16.68
CA ASP A 92 4.73 5.94 -16.07
C ASP A 92 3.61 5.00 -16.57
N CYS A 93 2.36 5.47 -16.66
CA CYS A 93 1.24 4.70 -17.24
C CYS A 93 1.49 4.33 -18.70
N THR A 94 1.99 5.26 -19.51
CA THR A 94 2.34 5.00 -20.91
C THR A 94 3.45 3.95 -21.02
N SER A 95 4.46 4.04 -20.15
CA SER A 95 5.56 3.09 -20.10
C SER A 95 5.10 1.69 -19.69
N ALA A 96 4.23 1.57 -18.68
CA ALA A 96 3.65 0.32 -18.23
C ALA A 96 2.83 -0.35 -19.35
N LEU A 97 1.95 0.40 -20.03
CA LEU A 97 1.17 -0.10 -21.19
C LEU A 97 2.05 -0.61 -22.33
N ASN A 98 3.09 0.17 -22.67
CA ASN A 98 4.02 -0.22 -23.73
C ASN A 98 4.81 -1.48 -23.36
N ASN A 99 5.15 -1.62 -22.09
CA ASN A 99 5.81 -2.81 -21.58
C ASN A 99 4.89 -4.02 -21.62
N TYR A 100 3.66 -3.88 -21.13
CA TYR A 100 2.63 -4.92 -21.17
C TYR A 100 2.39 -5.41 -22.61
N SER A 101 2.16 -4.47 -23.52
CA SER A 101 1.96 -4.79 -24.95
C SER A 101 3.13 -5.56 -25.55
N ARG A 102 4.37 -5.26 -25.14
CA ARG A 102 5.57 -5.99 -25.57
C ARG A 102 5.62 -7.40 -24.99
N CYS A 103 5.28 -7.56 -23.72
CA CYS A 103 5.24 -8.87 -23.07
C CYS A 103 4.21 -9.77 -23.74
N VAL A 104 2.98 -9.27 -23.93
CA VAL A 104 1.90 -10.00 -24.61
C VAL A 104 2.30 -10.43 -26.03
N LYS A 105 2.87 -9.51 -26.84
CA LYS A 105 3.32 -9.83 -28.21
C LYS A 105 4.41 -10.92 -28.26
N ARG A 106 5.17 -11.08 -27.18
CA ARG A 106 6.25 -12.07 -27.06
C ARG A 106 5.81 -13.35 -26.35
N GLY A 107 4.55 -13.46 -25.94
CA GLY A 107 4.05 -14.59 -25.16
C GLY A 107 4.77 -14.73 -23.82
N ARG A 108 5.15 -13.61 -23.20
CA ARG A 108 5.84 -13.55 -21.90
C ARG A 108 4.95 -12.92 -20.86
N GLU A 109 5.15 -13.33 -19.63
CA GLU A 109 4.52 -12.67 -18.49
C GLU A 109 4.96 -11.21 -18.35
N TYR A 110 4.10 -10.44 -17.71
CA TYR A 110 4.39 -9.06 -17.43
C TYR A 110 5.50 -8.93 -16.37
N THR A 111 6.51 -8.17 -16.68
CA THR A 111 7.61 -7.89 -15.74
C THR A 111 7.54 -6.43 -15.35
N PRO A 112 7.25 -6.11 -14.07
CA PRO A 112 7.20 -4.75 -13.56
C PRO A 112 8.53 -4.01 -13.73
N ARG A 113 8.47 -2.70 -13.88
CA ARG A 113 9.64 -1.82 -14.05
C ARG A 113 9.73 -0.76 -12.96
N PHE A 114 8.60 -0.39 -12.41
CA PHE A 114 8.51 0.61 -11.37
C PHE A 114 8.24 -0.03 -10.03
N THR A 115 8.74 0.60 -8.99
CA THR A 115 8.45 0.24 -7.61
C THR A 115 7.70 1.37 -6.92
N ILE A 116 7.15 1.11 -5.75
CA ILE A 116 6.47 2.14 -4.93
C ILE A 116 7.41 3.33 -4.67
N ALA A 117 8.71 3.11 -4.51
CA ALA A 117 9.69 4.20 -4.34
C ALA A 117 9.76 5.16 -5.54
N ASN A 118 9.41 4.69 -6.74
CA ASN A 118 9.36 5.53 -7.95
C ASN A 118 8.07 6.34 -8.06
N ALA A 119 7.05 6.01 -7.26
CA ALA A 119 5.75 6.66 -7.33
C ALA A 119 5.82 8.15 -6.96
N PRO A 120 4.95 8.99 -7.55
CA PRO A 120 4.74 10.36 -7.07
C PRO A 120 4.42 10.40 -5.58
N VAL A 121 4.80 11.50 -4.91
CA VAL A 121 4.59 11.64 -3.46
C VAL A 121 3.10 11.51 -3.08
N GLN A 122 2.19 12.11 -3.87
CA GLN A 122 0.75 11.96 -3.64
C GLN A 122 0.29 10.50 -3.73
N MET A 123 0.88 9.72 -4.62
CA MET A 123 0.59 8.29 -4.71
C MET A 123 1.05 7.53 -3.47
N GLN A 124 2.24 7.83 -2.97
CA GLN A 124 2.74 7.24 -1.72
C GLN A 124 1.85 7.61 -0.52
N GLU A 125 1.35 8.85 -0.48
CA GLU A 125 0.37 9.29 0.52
C GLU A 125 -0.95 8.51 0.41
N TYR A 126 -1.44 8.25 -0.80
CA TYR A 126 -2.64 7.44 -1.02
C TYR A 126 -2.44 5.99 -0.61
N LEU A 127 -1.29 5.39 -0.94
CA LEU A 127 -0.93 4.05 -0.47
C LEU A 127 -0.98 3.96 1.06
N LEU A 128 -0.35 4.90 1.77
CA LEU A 128 -0.40 4.92 3.22
C LEU A 128 -1.83 5.02 3.75
N ARG A 129 -2.67 5.85 3.14
CA ARG A 129 -4.08 6.00 3.56
C ARG A 129 -4.93 4.76 3.27
N LEU A 130 -4.59 4.01 2.24
CA LEU A 130 -5.33 2.83 1.82
C LEU A 130 -4.90 1.56 2.53
N PHE A 131 -3.62 1.47 2.91
CA PHE A 131 -3.07 0.28 3.55
C PHE A 131 -2.75 0.45 5.03
N ALA A 132 -2.61 1.68 5.53
CA ALA A 132 -2.15 1.94 6.87
C ALA A 132 -3.11 2.86 7.63
N GLY A 133 -3.51 2.42 8.80
CA GLY A 133 -4.23 3.12 9.85
C GLY A 133 -5.35 4.06 9.45
N GLY A 134 -6.38 4.14 10.24
CA GLY A 134 -7.52 5.03 10.04
C GLY A 134 -8.76 4.31 9.51
N TYR A 135 -9.77 5.09 9.20
CA TYR A 135 -11.04 4.56 8.69
C TYR A 135 -10.99 4.40 7.18
N ASN A 136 -11.63 3.36 6.68
CA ASN A 136 -11.77 3.07 5.26
C ASN A 136 -10.47 2.64 4.56
N THR A 137 -9.61 1.91 5.20
CA THR A 137 -8.50 1.20 4.54
C THR A 137 -9.05 0.07 3.65
N LEU A 138 -8.20 -0.50 2.80
CA LEU A 138 -8.58 -1.70 2.03
C LEU A 138 -8.82 -2.87 2.97
N TYR A 139 -8.08 -2.94 4.06
CA TYR A 139 -8.25 -3.91 5.12
C TYR A 139 -9.60 -3.76 5.85
N ASP A 140 -9.95 -2.54 6.32
CA ASP A 140 -11.24 -2.28 7.01
C ASP A 140 -12.45 -2.62 6.13
N SER A 141 -12.31 -2.43 4.82
CA SER A 141 -13.34 -2.76 3.84
C SER A 141 -13.33 -4.24 3.43
N ALA A 142 -12.46 -5.05 4.00
CA ALA A 142 -12.23 -6.45 3.62
C ALA A 142 -11.99 -6.64 2.10
N THR A 143 -11.39 -5.65 1.45
CA THR A 143 -11.09 -5.67 0.02
C THR A 143 -9.75 -6.34 -0.25
N SER A 144 -8.76 -6.05 0.60
CA SER A 144 -7.39 -6.59 0.48
C SER A 144 -6.65 -6.39 1.80
N TRP A 145 -5.64 -7.21 2.03
CA TRP A 145 -4.71 -7.11 3.16
C TRP A 145 -3.29 -7.41 2.70
N ILE A 146 -2.32 -7.07 3.53
CA ILE A 146 -0.91 -7.37 3.31
C ILE A 146 -0.61 -8.67 4.04
N GLU A 147 -0.03 -9.62 3.34
CA GLU A 147 0.50 -10.85 3.92
C GLU A 147 1.95 -11.07 3.44
N PRO A 148 2.75 -11.83 4.19
CA PRO A 148 4.09 -12.17 3.78
C PRO A 148 4.06 -13.16 2.61
N THR A 149 5.15 -13.21 1.87
CA THR A 149 5.39 -14.30 0.93
C THR A 149 5.64 -15.62 1.68
N ASP A 150 5.34 -16.74 1.04
CA ASP A 150 5.65 -18.06 1.61
C ASP A 150 7.12 -18.18 2.02
N GLN A 151 8.02 -17.65 1.19
CA GLN A 151 9.46 -17.66 1.50
C GLN A 151 9.78 -16.89 2.79
N ALA A 152 9.19 -15.70 2.96
CA ALA A 152 9.39 -14.92 4.18
C ALA A 152 8.84 -15.62 5.43
N LEU A 153 7.74 -16.39 5.29
CA LEU A 153 7.22 -17.23 6.37
C LEU A 153 8.18 -18.36 6.72
N PHE A 154 8.73 -19.07 5.74
CA PHE A 154 9.72 -20.11 5.96
C PHE A 154 10.97 -19.57 6.63
N ASP A 155 11.51 -18.47 6.13
CA ASP A 155 12.71 -17.83 6.70
C ASP A 155 12.46 -17.41 8.16
N ALA A 156 11.26 -16.93 8.50
CA ALA A 156 10.90 -16.58 9.87
C ALA A 156 10.79 -17.81 10.79
N VAL A 157 10.20 -18.91 10.30
CA VAL A 157 10.12 -20.17 11.06
C VAL A 157 11.53 -20.71 11.33
N ASP A 158 12.36 -20.76 10.30
CA ASP A 158 13.76 -21.21 10.44
C ASP A 158 14.53 -20.35 11.45
N ALA A 159 14.38 -19.02 11.37
CA ALA A 159 15.01 -18.11 12.31
C ALA A 159 14.51 -18.30 13.77
N LEU A 160 13.23 -18.64 13.97
CA LEU A 160 12.70 -18.97 15.29
C LEU A 160 13.30 -20.28 15.81
N ASP A 161 13.40 -21.30 14.98
CA ASP A 161 13.99 -22.59 15.34
C ASP A 161 15.48 -22.46 15.69
N GLU A 162 16.25 -21.69 14.93
CA GLU A 162 17.65 -21.39 15.21
C GLU A 162 17.86 -20.69 16.57
N ASN A 163 16.89 -19.85 16.96
CA ASN A 163 16.90 -19.20 18.27
C ASN A 163 16.24 -20.04 19.38
N HIS A 164 15.93 -21.32 19.12
CA HIS A 164 15.31 -22.25 20.06
C HIS A 164 13.94 -21.78 20.58
N ILE A 165 13.23 -20.99 19.81
CA ILE A 165 11.89 -20.51 20.14
C ILE A 165 10.87 -21.50 19.56
N LYS A 166 10.29 -22.31 20.42
CA LYS A 166 9.28 -23.30 20.02
C LYS A 166 7.90 -22.64 19.97
N VAL A 167 7.28 -22.70 18.79
CA VAL A 167 5.92 -22.25 18.55
C VAL A 167 5.16 -23.30 17.75
N THR A 168 3.87 -23.39 17.97
CA THR A 168 3.01 -24.17 17.08
C THR A 168 2.71 -23.35 15.83
N GLU A 169 2.41 -24.03 14.72
CA GLU A 169 2.01 -23.37 13.47
C GLU A 169 0.85 -22.37 13.70
N LYS A 170 -0.14 -22.75 14.50
CA LYS A 170 -1.27 -21.88 14.82
C LYS A 170 -0.83 -20.61 15.57
N GLU A 171 -0.02 -20.76 16.62
CA GLU A 171 0.50 -19.62 17.37
C GLU A 171 1.32 -18.70 16.50
N PHE A 172 2.14 -19.26 15.60
CA PHE A 172 2.91 -18.49 14.64
C PHE A 172 2.00 -17.65 13.73
N ILE A 173 0.99 -18.27 13.09
CA ILE A 173 0.04 -17.59 12.21
C ILE A 173 -0.73 -16.51 12.97
N ASP A 174 -1.23 -16.79 14.16
CA ASP A 174 -2.01 -15.84 14.96
C ASP A 174 -1.16 -14.61 15.34
N VAL A 175 0.08 -14.83 15.79
CA VAL A 175 1.02 -13.75 16.14
C VAL A 175 1.41 -12.95 14.90
N PHE A 176 1.67 -13.65 13.80
CA PHE A 176 2.06 -13.00 12.56
C PHE A 176 0.95 -12.09 12.01
N ASN A 177 -0.28 -12.58 11.96
CA ASN A 177 -1.43 -11.79 11.53
C ASN A 177 -1.64 -10.56 12.43
N ALA A 178 -1.56 -10.73 13.74
CA ALA A 178 -1.64 -9.63 14.69
C ALA A 178 -0.54 -8.59 14.47
N TRP A 179 0.67 -9.03 14.14
CA TRP A 179 1.78 -8.14 13.84
C TRP A 179 1.54 -7.34 12.55
N MET A 180 1.10 -7.99 11.47
CA MET A 180 0.80 -7.32 10.20
C MET A 180 -0.29 -6.24 10.37
N LEU A 181 -1.34 -6.55 11.13
CA LEU A 181 -2.39 -5.58 11.45
C LEU A 181 -1.83 -4.38 12.24
N SER A 182 -1.00 -4.64 13.23
CA SER A 182 -0.36 -3.58 14.02
C SER A 182 0.56 -2.68 13.19
N ILE A 183 1.29 -3.24 12.23
CA ILE A 183 2.12 -2.48 11.29
C ILE A 183 1.26 -1.54 10.46
N CYS A 184 0.15 -2.02 9.94
CA CYS A 184 -0.80 -1.21 9.18
C CYS A 184 -1.39 -0.08 10.04
N ASP A 185 -1.88 -0.39 11.23
CA ASP A 185 -2.45 0.59 12.16
C ASP A 185 -1.47 1.69 12.57
N MET A 186 -0.20 1.38 12.64
CA MET A 186 0.86 2.34 13.02
C MET A 186 1.46 3.11 11.85
N TYR A 187 0.93 2.98 10.64
CA TYR A 187 1.51 3.60 9.44
C TYR A 187 2.96 3.15 9.15
N THR A 188 3.35 1.99 9.64
CA THR A 188 4.66 1.39 9.39
C THR A 188 4.65 0.44 8.20
N ALA A 189 3.47 0.18 7.64
CA ALA A 189 3.33 -0.56 6.40
C ALA A 189 4.21 0.03 5.30
N LEU A 190 4.71 -0.83 4.42
CA LEU A 190 5.60 -0.48 3.31
C LEU A 190 7.04 -0.11 3.73
N GLY A 191 7.41 -0.29 4.99
CA GLY A 191 8.78 -0.19 5.49
C GLY A 191 9.55 1.01 4.97
N HIS A 192 10.78 0.82 4.53
CA HIS A 192 11.65 1.86 3.98
C HIS A 192 11.26 2.33 2.57
N THR A 193 10.31 1.69 1.91
CA THR A 193 9.85 2.05 0.57
C THR A 193 9.21 3.44 0.54
N ILE A 194 8.56 3.84 1.63
CA ILE A 194 7.98 5.18 1.79
C ILE A 194 8.75 5.96 2.85
N SER A 195 9.22 7.15 2.48
CA SER A 195 10.01 7.99 3.37
C SER A 195 9.22 8.52 4.57
N ASP A 196 9.91 8.79 5.67
CA ASP A 196 9.33 9.43 6.86
C ASP A 196 8.70 10.79 6.56
N THR A 197 9.23 11.52 5.58
CA THR A 197 8.65 12.80 5.14
C THR A 197 7.23 12.62 4.64
N VAL A 198 6.96 11.58 3.87
CA VAL A 198 5.61 11.26 3.39
C VAL A 198 4.73 10.80 4.55
N ARG A 199 5.25 9.96 5.44
CA ARG A 199 4.52 9.48 6.62
C ARG A 199 4.07 10.63 7.53
N LEU A 200 4.97 11.59 7.79
CA LEU A 200 4.67 12.77 8.59
C LEU A 200 3.61 13.68 7.97
N LYS A 201 3.49 13.71 6.66
CA LYS A 201 2.39 14.43 5.99
C LYS A 201 1.03 13.77 6.24
N VAL A 202 0.98 12.45 6.21
CA VAL A 202 -0.26 11.70 6.45
C VAL A 202 -0.61 11.68 7.94
N ARG A 203 0.39 11.54 8.80
CA ARG A 203 0.25 11.53 10.26
C ARG A 203 1.32 12.40 10.92
N PRO A 204 1.02 13.67 11.22
CA PRO A 204 1.98 14.62 11.79
C PRO A 204 2.64 14.18 13.11
N ASN A 205 1.98 13.34 13.88
CA ASN A 205 2.48 12.82 15.15
C ASN A 205 3.12 11.43 15.02
N TYR A 206 3.50 11.03 13.82
CA TYR A 206 4.20 9.78 13.60
C TYR A 206 5.56 9.78 14.34
N GLY A 207 5.72 8.86 15.26
CA GLY A 207 6.89 8.78 16.14
C GLY A 207 8.04 7.91 15.63
N GLY A 208 8.09 7.65 14.32
CA GLY A 208 9.00 6.69 13.71
C GLY A 208 8.45 5.27 13.77
N TYR A 209 9.03 4.37 13.02
CA TYR A 209 8.67 2.96 13.03
C TYR A 209 9.77 2.09 13.61
N GLY A 210 9.33 1.04 14.24
CA GLY A 210 10.19 0.02 14.84
C GLY A 210 9.33 -0.91 15.66
N LEU A 211 9.56 -2.19 15.54
CA LEU A 211 8.86 -3.20 16.35
C LEU A 211 9.02 -2.95 17.85
N GLU A 212 10.15 -2.38 18.25
CA GLU A 212 10.42 -2.05 19.65
C GLU A 212 9.46 -0.99 20.22
N LYS A 213 8.92 -0.14 19.34
CA LYS A 213 7.95 0.92 19.71
C LYS A 213 6.50 0.48 19.55
N ASN A 214 6.27 -0.66 18.91
CA ASN A 214 4.95 -1.23 18.73
C ASN A 214 4.57 -2.08 19.95
N TRP A 215 4.19 -1.43 21.02
CA TRP A 215 3.78 -2.12 22.24
C TRP A 215 2.38 -2.73 22.17
N GLU A 216 1.53 -2.33 21.22
CA GLU A 216 0.27 -3.01 20.92
C GLU A 216 0.53 -4.43 20.41
N PHE A 217 1.50 -4.57 19.50
CA PHE A 217 1.98 -5.88 19.08
C PHE A 217 2.47 -6.73 20.26
N SER A 218 3.26 -6.13 21.17
CA SER A 218 3.69 -6.80 22.39
C SER A 218 2.53 -7.30 23.24
N LYS A 219 1.49 -6.50 23.36
CA LYS A 219 0.31 -6.88 24.13
C LYS A 219 -0.40 -8.07 23.48
N VAL A 220 -0.59 -8.04 22.16
CA VAL A 220 -1.24 -9.13 21.43
C VAL A 220 -0.43 -10.43 21.49
N ILE A 221 0.92 -10.36 21.29
CA ILE A 221 1.79 -11.54 21.48
C ILE A 221 1.61 -12.14 22.87
N ARG A 222 1.65 -11.30 23.91
CA ARG A 222 1.52 -11.78 25.29
C ARG A 222 0.18 -12.44 25.55
N GLU A 223 -0.89 -11.89 24.99
CA GLU A 223 -2.25 -12.47 25.09
C GLU A 223 -2.32 -13.83 24.38
N ILE A 224 -1.79 -13.94 23.16
CA ILE A 224 -1.79 -15.21 22.39
C ILE A 224 -0.93 -16.27 23.06
N MET A 225 0.28 -15.90 23.49
CA MET A 225 1.25 -16.83 24.03
C MET A 225 1.10 -17.06 25.55
N GLY A 226 0.24 -16.32 26.23
CA GLY A 226 0.07 -16.37 27.67
C GLY A 226 1.30 -15.89 28.46
N TRP A 227 2.07 -14.96 27.91
CA TRP A 227 3.28 -14.45 28.53
C TRP A 227 3.03 -13.24 29.44
N SER A 228 3.84 -13.12 30.49
CA SER A 228 3.89 -11.93 31.33
C SER A 228 4.70 -10.81 30.65
N ASP A 229 4.49 -9.57 31.09
CA ASP A 229 5.27 -8.42 30.63
C ASP A 229 6.77 -8.60 30.90
N GLY A 230 7.60 -8.25 29.93
CA GLY A 230 9.07 -8.38 30.03
C GLY A 230 9.60 -9.82 29.88
N ASN A 231 8.82 -10.72 29.31
CA ASN A 231 9.26 -12.08 29.04
C ASN A 231 10.42 -12.09 28.03
N GLU A 232 11.48 -12.83 28.33
CA GLU A 232 12.65 -12.93 27.45
C GLU A 232 12.30 -13.52 26.07
N ALA A 233 11.34 -14.45 26.01
CA ALA A 233 10.88 -15.02 24.76
C ALA A 233 10.18 -13.97 23.87
N GLU A 234 9.43 -13.03 24.45
CA GLU A 234 8.83 -11.91 23.71
C GLU A 234 9.90 -11.04 23.03
N MET A 235 10.97 -10.72 23.77
CA MET A 235 12.07 -9.92 23.22
C MET A 235 12.82 -10.67 22.11
N ALA A 236 13.00 -11.97 22.27
CA ALA A 236 13.64 -12.81 21.25
C ALA A 236 12.76 -12.88 19.98
N TRP A 237 11.47 -13.07 20.12
CA TRP A 237 10.51 -13.05 19.00
C TRP A 237 10.57 -11.74 18.20
N LYS A 238 10.51 -10.63 18.91
CA LYS A 238 10.58 -9.31 18.25
C LYS A 238 11.86 -9.12 17.47
N ARG A 239 12.99 -9.56 18.04
CA ARG A 239 14.28 -9.48 17.35
C ARG A 239 14.29 -10.33 16.09
N VAL A 240 13.87 -11.59 16.19
CA VAL A 240 13.84 -12.53 15.05
C VAL A 240 12.91 -12.01 13.94
N LEU A 241 11.69 -11.57 14.29
CA LEU A 241 10.77 -11.03 13.30
C LEU A 241 11.30 -9.73 12.67
N LYS A 242 11.98 -8.89 13.43
CA LYS A 242 12.61 -7.70 12.88
C LYS A 242 13.68 -8.05 11.85
N GLU A 243 14.56 -8.97 12.18
CA GLU A 243 15.63 -9.42 11.28
C GLU A 243 15.05 -10.07 10.01
N ALA A 244 14.05 -10.93 10.16
CA ALA A 244 13.44 -11.64 9.04
C ALA A 244 12.61 -10.77 8.09
N PHE A 245 11.92 -9.72 8.58
CA PHE A 245 10.94 -8.98 7.79
C PHE A 245 11.22 -7.49 7.60
N LEU A 246 12.09 -6.88 8.41
CA LEU A 246 12.35 -5.44 8.33
C LEU A 246 13.75 -5.10 7.86
N ASP A 247 14.70 -5.98 8.05
CA ASP A 247 16.10 -5.78 7.67
C ASP A 247 16.47 -6.56 6.39
N ALA A 248 15.51 -7.35 5.85
CA ALA A 248 15.59 -8.00 4.55
C ALA A 248 14.91 -7.12 3.48
#